data_0f0a8033997a669cc1c92993ac67e4ff
#
_entry.id   0f0a8033997a669cc1c92993ac67e4ff
#
_cell.length_a   1.000
_cell.length_b   1.000
_cell.length_c   1.000
_cell.angle_alpha   90.00
_cell.angle_beta   90.00
_cell.angle_gamma   90.00
#
_symmetry.space_group_name_H-M   'P 1'
#
loop_
_entity.id
_entity.type
_entity.pdbx_description
1 polymer ?
#
loop_
_entity_poly.entity_id
_entity_poly.type
_entity_poly.pdbx_seq_one_letter_code
_entity_poly.pdbx_strand_id
1 'polypeptide(L)'
;MSFLDISNVTKAYGKVEVLHRVDVAVEEGEFLVLVGPSGCGKSTLLNMIAGLEGISAGEISIKGRVINGVHPSKRNIAMVFQSYALYPNMTVGQNMTFGLEMHGVPKPERDKALAEVGKLLQIDHLLDRKPGQLSGGQRQRVAMGRALVRNPDVFLFDEPLSNLDAKLRVDMRTEIKKLHQKLKTTIVYVTHDQIEAMTLSTRIAVMN
;
A
#
# COMPACT_ATOMS: atom_id res chain seq x y z
N MET A 1 21.26 -6.96 -4.81
CA MET A 1 20.26 -7.88 -4.18
C MET A 1 18.94 -7.12 -4.16
N SER A 2 17.88 -7.73 -4.69
CA SER A 2 16.54 -7.13 -4.66
C SER A 2 16.08 -6.84 -3.24
N PHE A 3 15.31 -5.77 -3.06
CA PHE A 3 14.76 -5.37 -1.76
C PHE A 3 13.51 -6.20 -1.41
N LEU A 4 12.60 -6.36 -2.37
CA LEU A 4 11.48 -7.30 -2.33
C LEU A 4 11.68 -8.29 -3.47
N ASP A 5 11.74 -9.57 -3.16
CA ASP A 5 11.90 -10.64 -4.14
C ASP A 5 10.74 -11.61 -4.09
N ILE A 6 10.18 -11.90 -5.24
CA ILE A 6 9.09 -12.84 -5.46
C ILE A 6 9.61 -13.87 -6.44
N SER A 7 9.83 -15.11 -5.97
CA SER A 7 10.50 -16.17 -6.73
C SER A 7 9.61 -17.38 -6.90
N ASN A 8 9.29 -17.71 -8.16
CA ASN A 8 8.48 -18.87 -8.55
C ASN A 8 7.15 -18.98 -7.78
N VAL A 9 6.53 -17.85 -7.45
CA VAL A 9 5.31 -17.82 -6.63
C VAL A 9 4.12 -18.30 -7.44
N THR A 10 3.42 -19.28 -6.87
CA THR A 10 2.15 -19.80 -7.41
C THR A 10 1.03 -19.62 -6.40
N LYS A 11 -0.20 -19.52 -6.90
CA LYS A 11 -1.42 -19.53 -6.09
C LYS A 11 -2.52 -20.30 -6.76
N ALA A 12 -3.05 -21.29 -6.04
CA ALA A 12 -4.22 -22.05 -6.44
C ALA A 12 -5.31 -21.98 -5.37
N TYR A 13 -6.55 -21.91 -5.79
CA TYR A 13 -7.76 -22.06 -4.97
C TYR A 13 -8.47 -23.35 -5.38
N GLY A 14 -8.28 -24.39 -4.58
CA GLY A 14 -8.71 -25.73 -4.94
C GLY A 14 -8.01 -26.22 -6.22
N LYS A 15 -8.76 -26.42 -7.32
CA LYS A 15 -8.22 -26.87 -8.61
C LYS A 15 -7.90 -25.73 -9.59
N VAL A 16 -8.20 -24.49 -9.22
CA VAL A 16 -7.99 -23.32 -10.09
C VAL A 16 -6.69 -22.64 -9.71
N GLU A 17 -5.70 -22.68 -10.58
CA GLU A 17 -4.47 -21.91 -10.42
C GLU A 17 -4.69 -20.48 -10.95
N VAL A 18 -4.44 -19.49 -10.08
CA VAL A 18 -4.65 -18.06 -10.36
C VAL A 18 -3.33 -17.35 -10.68
N LEU A 19 -2.24 -17.83 -10.10
CA LEU A 19 -0.90 -17.30 -10.36
C LEU A 19 0.03 -18.45 -10.74
N HIS A 20 0.70 -18.31 -11.89
CA HIS A 20 1.55 -19.32 -12.50
C HIS A 20 3.02 -18.85 -12.45
N ARG A 21 3.79 -19.29 -11.44
CA ARG A 21 5.25 -19.06 -11.31
C ARG A 21 5.64 -17.60 -11.57
N VAL A 22 5.14 -16.71 -10.71
CA VAL A 22 5.46 -15.28 -10.80
C VAL A 22 6.86 -15.04 -10.25
N ASP A 23 7.70 -14.36 -11.05
CA ASP A 23 9.04 -13.93 -10.69
C ASP A 23 9.13 -12.40 -10.83
N VAL A 24 9.35 -11.69 -9.72
CA VAL A 24 9.50 -10.23 -9.69
C VAL A 24 10.51 -9.84 -8.62
N ALA A 25 11.58 -9.18 -9.02
CA ALA A 25 12.54 -8.57 -8.11
C ALA A 25 12.32 -7.06 -8.08
N VAL A 26 12.17 -6.44 -6.92
CA VAL A 26 11.95 -5.00 -6.73
C VAL A 26 13.13 -4.41 -5.96
N GLU A 27 13.71 -3.34 -6.48
CA GLU A 27 14.82 -2.66 -5.84
C GLU A 27 14.35 -1.70 -4.73
N GLU A 28 15.25 -1.34 -3.82
CA GLU A 28 14.93 -0.37 -2.76
C GLU A 28 14.57 0.99 -3.37
N GLY A 29 13.46 1.56 -2.90
CA GLY A 29 12.95 2.83 -3.41
C GLY A 29 12.31 2.77 -4.80
N GLU A 30 12.13 1.59 -5.38
CA GLU A 30 11.45 1.41 -6.65
C GLU A 30 9.93 1.57 -6.52
N PHE A 31 9.30 2.15 -7.56
CA PHE A 31 7.85 2.20 -7.71
C PHE A 31 7.43 1.19 -8.78
N LEU A 32 7.11 -0.03 -8.35
CA LEU A 32 6.60 -1.07 -9.24
C LEU A 32 5.08 -0.94 -9.40
N VAL A 33 4.61 -0.89 -10.65
CA VAL A 33 3.17 -0.96 -10.96
C VAL A 33 2.83 -2.29 -11.62
N LEU A 34 1.82 -2.98 -11.07
CA LEU A 34 1.23 -4.19 -11.63
C LEU A 34 0.01 -3.81 -12.46
N VAL A 35 0.02 -4.09 -13.75
CA VAL A 35 -1.11 -3.85 -14.67
C VAL A 35 -1.55 -5.15 -15.32
N GLY A 36 -2.82 -5.22 -15.70
CA GLY A 36 -3.39 -6.38 -16.39
C GLY A 36 -4.90 -6.40 -16.29
N PRO A 37 -5.57 -7.33 -17.00
CA PRO A 37 -7.03 -7.46 -16.98
C PRO A 37 -7.56 -7.80 -15.58
N SER A 38 -8.85 -7.57 -15.35
CA SER A 38 -9.50 -8.01 -14.12
C SER A 38 -9.42 -9.53 -13.99
N GLY A 39 -9.12 -10.00 -12.78
CA GLY A 39 -9.03 -11.44 -12.50
C GLY A 39 -7.66 -12.10 -12.77
N CYS A 40 -6.67 -11.39 -13.33
CA CYS A 40 -5.32 -11.97 -13.58
C CYS A 40 -4.45 -12.12 -12.32
N GLY A 41 -4.98 -11.92 -11.12
CA GLY A 41 -4.26 -12.20 -9.86
C GLY A 41 -3.48 -11.03 -9.24
N LYS A 42 -3.57 -9.78 -9.72
CA LYS A 42 -2.85 -8.61 -9.17
C LYS A 42 -3.09 -8.41 -7.66
N SER A 43 -4.35 -8.27 -7.27
CA SER A 43 -4.72 -8.11 -5.85
C SER A 43 -4.39 -9.36 -5.04
N THR A 44 -4.45 -10.56 -5.64
CA THR A 44 -4.02 -11.81 -5.01
C THR A 44 -2.52 -11.76 -4.68
N LEU A 45 -1.69 -11.36 -5.64
CA LEU A 45 -0.25 -11.19 -5.43
C LEU A 45 0.03 -10.16 -4.33
N LEU A 46 -0.67 -9.02 -4.37
CA LEU A 46 -0.55 -7.97 -3.36
C LEU A 46 -0.91 -8.49 -1.96
N ASN A 47 -2.01 -9.25 -1.83
CA ASN A 47 -2.44 -9.85 -0.58
C ASN A 47 -1.45 -10.90 -0.05
N MET A 48 -0.78 -11.65 -0.93
CA MET A 48 0.26 -12.59 -0.53
C MET A 48 1.51 -11.87 -0.01
N ILE A 49 1.93 -10.76 -0.62
CA ILE A 49 3.00 -9.91 -0.11
C ILE A 49 2.61 -9.35 1.26
N ALA A 50 1.38 -8.88 1.43
CA ALA A 50 0.87 -8.37 2.71
C ALA A 50 0.75 -9.47 3.79
N GLY A 51 0.67 -10.75 3.39
CA GLY A 51 0.43 -11.88 4.29
C GLY A 51 -1.02 -12.09 4.67
N LEU A 52 -1.94 -11.44 3.94
CA LEU A 52 -3.38 -11.63 4.08
C LEU A 52 -3.85 -12.93 3.39
N GLU A 53 -3.02 -13.41 2.46
CA GLU A 53 -3.23 -14.65 1.72
C GLU A 53 -1.93 -15.47 1.70
N GLY A 54 -2.02 -16.80 1.82
CA GLY A 54 -0.87 -17.69 1.71
C GLY A 54 -0.55 -18.03 0.27
N ILE A 55 0.73 -18.20 -0.05
CA ILE A 55 1.17 -18.74 -1.34
C ILE A 55 0.96 -20.26 -1.40
N SER A 56 0.85 -20.83 -2.60
CA SER A 56 0.78 -22.29 -2.79
C SER A 56 2.18 -22.90 -2.94
N ALA A 57 3.09 -22.22 -3.64
CA ALA A 57 4.51 -22.59 -3.74
C ALA A 57 5.34 -21.34 -4.07
N GLY A 58 6.67 -21.47 -4.03
CA GLY A 58 7.61 -20.39 -4.25
C GLY A 58 8.00 -19.66 -2.97
N GLU A 59 8.57 -18.47 -3.11
CA GLU A 59 9.10 -17.70 -2.00
C GLU A 59 8.88 -16.21 -2.20
N ILE A 60 8.54 -15.51 -1.11
CA ILE A 60 8.55 -14.05 -1.05
C ILE A 60 9.52 -13.65 0.05
N SER A 61 10.45 -12.75 -0.25
CA SER A 61 11.41 -12.23 0.72
C SER A 61 11.51 -10.71 0.67
N ILE A 62 11.80 -10.08 1.83
CA ILE A 62 12.09 -8.65 1.97
C ILE A 62 13.44 -8.52 2.65
N LYS A 63 14.36 -7.74 2.05
CA LYS A 63 15.73 -7.55 2.55
C LYS A 63 16.44 -8.91 2.79
N GLY A 64 16.20 -9.88 1.89
CA GLY A 64 16.75 -11.24 2.01
C GLY A 64 16.10 -12.12 3.08
N ARG A 65 15.08 -11.65 3.81
CA ARG A 65 14.33 -12.44 4.79
C ARG A 65 13.07 -13.00 4.19
N VAL A 66 12.92 -14.31 4.17
CA VAL A 66 11.68 -14.99 3.72
C VAL A 66 10.52 -14.63 4.64
N ILE A 67 9.38 -14.25 4.04
CA ILE A 67 8.19 -13.80 4.76
C ILE A 67 6.95 -14.68 4.57
N ASN A 68 7.05 -15.81 3.88
CA ASN A 68 5.91 -16.70 3.57
C ASN A 68 5.03 -17.02 4.80
N GLY A 69 5.65 -17.46 5.89
CA GLY A 69 4.96 -17.81 7.13
C GLY A 69 4.91 -16.69 8.17
N VAL A 70 5.35 -15.47 7.82
CA VAL A 70 5.36 -14.34 8.76
C VAL A 70 3.98 -13.70 8.83
N HIS A 71 3.45 -13.54 10.05
CA HIS A 71 2.17 -12.86 10.26
C HIS A 71 2.19 -11.41 9.72
N PRO A 72 1.11 -10.90 9.11
CA PRO A 72 1.06 -9.55 8.50
C PRO A 72 1.59 -8.42 9.39
N SER A 73 1.25 -8.44 10.69
CA SER A 73 1.71 -7.42 11.64
C SER A 73 3.22 -7.37 11.86
N LYS A 74 3.95 -8.42 11.48
CA LYS A 74 5.41 -8.56 11.64
C LYS A 74 6.19 -8.39 10.34
N ARG A 75 5.51 -8.09 9.22
CA ARG A 75 6.16 -7.92 7.90
C ARG A 75 6.71 -6.53 7.66
N ASN A 76 6.42 -5.55 8.51
CA ASN A 76 6.72 -4.13 8.33
C ASN A 76 6.23 -3.57 6.98
N ILE A 77 5.04 -3.97 6.57
CA ILE A 77 4.36 -3.54 5.34
C ILE A 77 3.15 -2.70 5.73
N ALA A 78 2.83 -1.71 4.91
CA ALA A 78 1.58 -0.98 5.00
C ALA A 78 0.78 -1.14 3.70
N MET A 79 -0.53 -1.33 3.82
CA MET A 79 -1.43 -1.49 2.69
C MET A 79 -2.53 -0.44 2.70
N VAL A 80 -2.77 0.15 1.53
CA VAL A 80 -3.89 1.04 1.25
C VAL A 80 -4.84 0.32 0.32
N PHE A 81 -6.05 0.06 0.82
CA PHE A 81 -7.10 -0.66 0.12
C PHE A 81 -7.92 0.28 -0.77
N GLN A 82 -8.53 -0.27 -1.80
CA GLN A 82 -9.46 0.43 -2.70
C GLN A 82 -10.59 1.16 -1.95
N SER A 83 -11.12 0.56 -0.87
CA SER A 83 -12.18 1.15 -0.02
C SER A 83 -11.66 2.10 1.05
N TYR A 84 -10.32 2.38 1.07
CA TYR A 84 -9.61 3.11 2.13
C TYR A 84 -9.62 2.42 3.51
N ALA A 85 -10.61 1.59 3.82
CA ALA A 85 -10.79 0.81 5.05
C ALA A 85 -10.57 1.65 6.32
N LEU A 86 -11.09 2.89 6.35
CA LEU A 86 -11.02 3.75 7.54
C LEU A 86 -12.02 3.30 8.61
N TYR A 87 -11.63 3.41 9.87
CA TYR A 87 -12.52 3.15 10.99
C TYR A 87 -13.53 4.30 11.14
N PRO A 88 -14.84 4.08 10.88
CA PRO A 88 -15.81 5.17 10.75
C PRO A 88 -16.09 5.91 12.06
N ASN A 89 -15.89 5.25 13.19
CA ASN A 89 -16.14 5.80 14.53
C ASN A 89 -14.93 6.55 15.12
N MET A 90 -13.75 6.41 14.50
CA MET A 90 -12.51 7.08 14.91
C MET A 90 -12.33 8.38 14.16
N THR A 91 -11.68 9.37 14.80
CA THR A 91 -11.23 10.60 14.13
C THR A 91 -10.10 10.30 13.14
N VAL A 92 -9.73 11.28 12.31
CA VAL A 92 -8.56 11.19 11.42
C VAL A 92 -7.29 10.89 12.22
N GLY A 93 -7.04 11.63 13.29
CA GLY A 93 -5.87 11.41 14.15
C GLY A 93 -5.84 10.00 14.74
N GLN A 94 -6.99 9.53 15.24
CA GLN A 94 -7.12 8.16 15.77
C GLN A 94 -6.90 7.09 14.68
N ASN A 95 -7.50 7.27 13.49
CA ASN A 95 -7.28 6.37 12.35
C ASN A 95 -5.78 6.25 12.01
N MET A 96 -5.06 7.36 11.98
CA MET A 96 -3.64 7.37 11.63
C MET A 96 -2.79 6.69 12.71
N THR A 97 -3.07 6.96 14.00
CA THR A 97 -2.21 6.49 15.10
C THR A 97 -2.59 5.14 15.66
N PHE A 98 -3.75 4.57 15.30
CA PHE A 98 -4.25 3.32 15.84
C PHE A 98 -3.24 2.16 15.75
N GLY A 99 -2.59 2.00 14.60
CA GLY A 99 -1.57 0.96 14.40
C GLY A 99 -0.38 1.11 15.35
N LEU A 100 0.09 2.33 15.59
CA LEU A 100 1.17 2.61 16.55
C LEU A 100 0.73 2.31 17.98
N GLU A 101 -0.52 2.65 18.32
CA GLU A 101 -1.10 2.37 19.63
C GLU A 101 -1.16 0.88 19.92
N MET A 102 -1.63 0.09 18.96
CA MET A 102 -1.68 -1.37 19.08
C MET A 102 -0.30 -2.04 19.22
N HIS A 103 0.75 -1.36 18.77
CA HIS A 103 2.14 -1.80 18.96
C HIS A 103 2.79 -1.21 20.22
N GLY A 104 2.03 -0.55 21.08
CA GLY A 104 2.52 -0.02 22.36
C GLY A 104 3.42 1.21 22.23
N VAL A 105 3.42 1.92 21.09
CA VAL A 105 4.22 3.12 20.91
C VAL A 105 3.74 4.22 21.87
N PRO A 106 4.63 4.87 22.65
CA PRO A 106 4.28 5.92 23.60
C PRO A 106 3.53 7.08 22.94
N LYS A 107 2.57 7.68 23.68
CA LYS A 107 1.76 8.77 23.16
C LYS A 107 2.57 9.93 22.57
N PRO A 108 3.66 10.46 23.21
CA PRO A 108 4.44 11.55 22.64
C PRO A 108 5.05 11.22 21.27
N GLU A 109 5.48 9.98 21.05
CA GLU A 109 6.03 9.52 19.77
C GLU A 109 4.94 9.42 18.71
N ARG A 110 3.73 8.92 19.10
CA ARG A 110 2.55 8.87 18.21
C ARG A 110 2.13 10.27 17.80
N ASP A 111 2.07 11.22 18.73
CA ASP A 111 1.69 12.60 18.48
C ASP A 111 2.71 13.30 17.55
N LYS A 112 4.00 13.02 17.71
CA LYS A 112 5.06 13.51 16.82
C LYS A 112 4.89 12.99 15.40
N ALA A 113 4.76 11.67 15.25
CA ALA A 113 4.56 11.02 13.94
C ALA A 113 3.27 11.54 13.25
N LEU A 114 2.18 11.71 14.03
CA LEU A 114 0.93 12.26 13.53
C LEU A 114 1.10 13.70 13.01
N ALA A 115 1.81 14.55 13.75
CA ALA A 115 2.04 15.93 13.34
C ALA A 115 2.91 16.03 12.08
N GLU A 116 3.96 15.21 11.97
CA GLU A 116 4.84 15.17 10.81
C GLU A 116 4.09 14.69 9.54
N VAL A 117 3.38 13.58 9.64
CA VAL A 117 2.64 13.00 8.51
C VAL A 117 1.40 13.84 8.17
N GLY A 118 0.72 14.40 9.17
CA GLY A 118 -0.41 15.32 8.97
C GLY A 118 -0.04 16.52 8.11
N LYS A 119 1.09 17.16 8.42
CA LYS A 119 1.65 18.27 7.63
C LYS A 119 2.09 17.83 6.23
N LEU A 120 2.76 16.66 6.14
CA LEU A 120 3.24 16.12 4.88
C LEU A 120 2.10 15.93 3.87
N LEU A 121 0.94 15.44 4.36
CA LEU A 121 -0.26 15.17 3.56
C LEU A 121 -1.26 16.32 3.53
N GLN A 122 -0.96 17.45 4.20
CA GLN A 122 -1.84 18.62 4.29
C GLN A 122 -3.23 18.30 4.89
N ILE A 123 -3.28 17.45 5.91
CA ILE A 123 -4.50 17.03 6.61
C ILE A 123 -4.46 17.34 8.12
N ASP A 124 -3.48 18.10 8.58
CA ASP A 124 -3.31 18.51 9.97
C ASP A 124 -4.55 19.26 10.53
N HIS A 125 -5.22 20.04 9.69
CA HIS A 125 -6.47 20.73 10.03
C HIS A 125 -7.73 19.84 10.09
N LEU A 126 -7.59 18.54 9.79
CA LEU A 126 -8.69 17.56 9.74
C LEU A 126 -8.63 16.51 10.85
N LEU A 127 -7.63 16.56 11.74
CA LEU A 127 -7.32 15.48 12.69
C LEU A 127 -8.48 15.10 13.61
N ASP A 128 -9.36 16.06 13.95
CA ASP A 128 -10.52 15.83 14.82
C ASP A 128 -11.79 15.41 14.06
N ARG A 129 -11.78 15.42 12.72
CA ARG A 129 -12.92 14.99 11.91
C ARG A 129 -13.01 13.48 11.83
N LYS A 130 -14.24 12.98 11.60
CA LYS A 130 -14.51 11.56 11.28
C LYS A 130 -14.56 11.33 9.78
N PRO A 131 -14.33 10.10 9.28
CA PRO A 131 -14.31 9.78 7.86
C PRO A 131 -15.54 10.22 7.07
N GLY A 132 -16.74 10.18 7.70
CA GLY A 132 -18.00 10.64 7.07
C GLY A 132 -18.04 12.15 6.77
N GLN A 133 -17.17 12.95 7.37
CA GLN A 133 -17.08 14.41 7.17
C GLN A 133 -16.01 14.80 6.14
N LEU A 134 -15.41 13.82 5.44
CA LEU A 134 -14.29 14.01 4.52
C LEU A 134 -14.72 13.79 3.06
N SER A 135 -14.10 14.52 2.14
CA SER A 135 -14.15 14.22 0.72
C SER A 135 -13.42 12.92 0.37
N GLY A 136 -13.63 12.38 -0.83
CA GLY A 136 -12.92 11.18 -1.30
C GLY A 136 -11.40 11.30 -1.21
N GLY A 137 -10.82 12.40 -1.73
CA GLY A 137 -9.38 12.65 -1.67
C GLY A 137 -8.86 12.84 -0.24
N GLN A 138 -9.64 13.47 0.65
CA GLN A 138 -9.27 13.57 2.05
C GLN A 138 -9.25 12.20 2.73
N ARG A 139 -10.25 11.34 2.48
CA ARG A 139 -10.23 9.96 2.98
C ARG A 139 -9.02 9.18 2.49
N GLN A 140 -8.66 9.35 1.23
CA GLN A 140 -7.47 8.71 0.67
C GLN A 140 -6.18 9.20 1.35
N ARG A 141 -6.00 10.51 1.53
CA ARG A 141 -4.84 11.06 2.28
C ARG A 141 -4.78 10.51 3.70
N VAL A 142 -5.91 10.35 4.37
CA VAL A 142 -5.96 9.74 5.71
C VAL A 142 -5.53 8.26 5.65
N ALA A 143 -5.97 7.49 4.66
CA ALA A 143 -5.54 6.10 4.49
C ALA A 143 -4.03 6.00 4.21
N MET A 144 -3.48 6.90 3.39
CA MET A 144 -2.04 7.03 3.18
C MET A 144 -1.32 7.43 4.48
N GLY A 145 -1.86 8.38 5.24
CA GLY A 145 -1.31 8.81 6.51
C GLY A 145 -1.23 7.67 7.52
N ARG A 146 -2.29 6.86 7.63
CA ARG A 146 -2.32 5.66 8.47
C ARG A 146 -1.21 4.65 8.11
N ALA A 147 -0.89 4.56 6.83
CA ALA A 147 0.20 3.73 6.35
C ALA A 147 1.57 4.34 6.67
N LEU A 148 1.74 5.65 6.42
CA LEU A 148 3.00 6.39 6.54
C LEU A 148 3.51 6.52 7.98
N VAL A 149 2.62 6.74 8.96
CA VAL A 149 3.03 6.91 10.37
C VAL A 149 3.81 5.70 10.92
N ARG A 150 3.66 4.53 10.30
CA ARG A 150 4.36 3.30 10.69
C ARG A 150 5.76 3.18 10.11
N ASN A 151 6.15 4.06 9.19
CA ASN A 151 7.41 4.01 8.45
C ASN A 151 7.73 2.59 7.90
N PRO A 152 6.86 2.03 7.03
CA PRO A 152 7.00 0.68 6.54
C PRO A 152 8.15 0.53 5.54
N ASP A 153 8.68 -0.71 5.41
CA ASP A 153 9.66 -1.06 4.39
C ASP A 153 9.05 -1.06 2.98
N VAL A 154 7.80 -1.53 2.85
CA VAL A 154 7.08 -1.62 1.58
C VAL A 154 5.67 -1.06 1.73
N PHE A 155 5.28 -0.20 0.78
CA PHE A 155 3.89 0.23 0.60
C PHE A 155 3.20 -0.59 -0.47
N LEU A 156 2.02 -1.07 -0.16
CA LEU A 156 1.14 -1.78 -1.08
C LEU A 156 -0.11 -0.94 -1.35
N PHE A 157 -0.42 -0.71 -2.61
CA PHE A 157 -1.60 0.04 -3.04
C PHE A 157 -2.48 -0.85 -3.93
N ASP A 158 -3.70 -1.13 -3.49
CA ASP A 158 -4.69 -1.89 -4.25
C ASP A 158 -5.73 -0.96 -4.85
N GLU A 159 -5.54 -0.56 -6.10
CA GLU A 159 -6.39 0.36 -6.88
C GLU A 159 -6.84 1.62 -6.10
N PRO A 160 -5.91 2.37 -5.47
CA PRO A 160 -6.29 3.39 -4.49
C PRO A 160 -7.03 4.59 -5.09
N LEU A 161 -6.95 4.80 -6.41
CA LEU A 161 -7.56 5.94 -7.10
C LEU A 161 -8.88 5.61 -7.82
N SER A 162 -9.28 4.34 -7.86
CA SER A 162 -10.44 3.88 -8.64
C SER A 162 -11.76 4.53 -8.25
N ASN A 163 -11.92 4.87 -6.97
CA ASN A 163 -13.16 5.47 -6.42
C ASN A 163 -13.19 7.01 -6.47
N LEU A 164 -12.25 7.64 -7.17
CA LEU A 164 -12.16 9.09 -7.31
C LEU A 164 -12.68 9.56 -8.68
N ASP A 165 -13.24 10.76 -8.71
CA ASP A 165 -13.55 11.44 -9.96
C ASP A 165 -12.27 11.76 -10.76
N ALA A 166 -12.43 12.04 -12.07
CA ALA A 166 -11.30 12.20 -12.98
C ALA A 166 -10.34 13.34 -12.56
N LYS A 167 -10.87 14.47 -12.11
CA LYS A 167 -10.05 15.63 -11.70
C LYS A 167 -9.24 15.30 -10.45
N LEU A 168 -9.91 14.78 -9.43
CA LEU A 168 -9.27 14.41 -8.15
C LEU A 168 -8.24 13.30 -8.35
N ARG A 169 -8.47 12.36 -9.27
CA ARG A 169 -7.52 11.30 -9.62
C ARG A 169 -6.21 11.88 -10.18
N VAL A 170 -6.27 12.91 -11.04
CA VAL A 170 -5.08 13.59 -11.57
C VAL A 170 -4.28 14.25 -10.44
N ASP A 171 -4.97 14.96 -9.53
CA ASP A 171 -4.33 15.64 -8.39
C ASP A 171 -3.65 14.62 -7.47
N MET A 172 -4.35 13.54 -7.13
CA MET A 172 -3.84 12.50 -6.25
C MET A 172 -2.66 11.71 -6.85
N ARG A 173 -2.64 11.46 -8.17
CA ARG A 173 -1.47 10.89 -8.85
C ARG A 173 -0.25 11.77 -8.66
N THR A 174 -0.42 13.07 -8.88
CA THR A 174 0.68 14.03 -8.72
C THR A 174 1.21 14.03 -7.28
N GLU A 175 0.33 13.96 -6.30
CA GLU A 175 0.71 13.90 -4.88
C GLU A 175 1.44 12.59 -4.52
N ILE A 176 0.94 11.44 -4.98
CA ILE A 176 1.62 10.15 -4.76
C ILE A 176 3.02 10.17 -5.37
N LYS A 177 3.17 10.71 -6.58
CA LYS A 177 4.48 10.82 -7.23
C LYS A 177 5.45 11.70 -6.42
N LYS A 178 5.00 12.89 -5.99
CA LYS A 178 5.80 13.79 -5.14
C LYS A 178 6.18 13.14 -3.82
N LEU A 179 5.25 12.42 -3.21
CA LEU A 179 5.48 11.71 -1.97
C LEU A 179 6.55 10.63 -2.13
N HIS A 180 6.45 9.80 -3.17
CA HIS A 180 7.45 8.79 -3.48
C HIS A 180 8.85 9.41 -3.72
N GLN A 181 8.94 10.48 -4.51
CA GLN A 181 10.20 11.19 -4.75
C GLN A 181 10.85 11.72 -3.47
N LYS A 182 10.03 12.14 -2.51
CA LYS A 182 10.49 12.66 -1.21
C LYS A 182 10.93 11.55 -0.25
N LEU A 183 10.17 10.48 -0.17
CA LEU A 183 10.38 9.41 0.81
C LEU A 183 11.29 8.30 0.29
N LYS A 184 11.35 8.10 -1.02
CA LYS A 184 12.10 7.02 -1.70
C LYS A 184 11.78 5.62 -1.11
N THR A 185 10.54 5.42 -0.68
CA THR A 185 10.07 4.13 -0.16
C THR A 185 9.72 3.18 -1.30
N THR A 186 9.94 1.88 -1.09
CA THR A 186 9.56 0.85 -2.06
C THR A 186 8.04 0.73 -2.13
N ILE A 187 7.49 0.80 -3.34
CA ILE A 187 6.04 0.76 -3.59
C ILE A 187 5.69 -0.36 -4.57
N VAL A 188 4.65 -1.14 -4.24
CA VAL A 188 3.96 -2.03 -5.19
C VAL A 188 2.53 -1.53 -5.33
N TYR A 189 2.17 -1.16 -6.55
CA TYR A 189 0.91 -0.48 -6.87
C TYR A 189 0.13 -1.29 -7.91
N VAL A 190 -1.12 -1.60 -7.61
CA VAL A 190 -2.04 -2.28 -8.52
C VAL A 190 -2.97 -1.25 -9.16
N THR A 191 -3.11 -1.30 -10.47
CA THR A 191 -4.09 -0.51 -11.21
C THR A 191 -4.50 -1.20 -12.51
N HIS A 192 -5.66 -0.85 -13.02
CA HIS A 192 -6.10 -1.16 -14.39
C HIS A 192 -5.97 0.05 -15.32
N ASP A 193 -5.59 1.23 -14.79
CA ASP A 193 -5.41 2.47 -15.55
C ASP A 193 -3.96 2.58 -16.07
N GLN A 194 -3.82 2.54 -17.41
CA GLN A 194 -2.53 2.65 -18.07
C GLN A 194 -1.86 4.01 -17.83
N ILE A 195 -2.65 5.10 -17.68
CA ILE A 195 -2.11 6.43 -17.43
C ILE A 195 -1.49 6.50 -16.03
N GLU A 196 -2.10 5.85 -15.04
CA GLU A 196 -1.51 5.72 -13.70
C GLU A 196 -0.19 4.97 -13.77
N ALA A 197 -0.17 3.83 -14.45
CA ALA A 197 1.03 3.04 -14.61
C ALA A 197 2.18 3.83 -15.24
N MET A 198 1.93 4.50 -16.35
CA MET A 198 2.97 5.26 -17.07
C MET A 198 3.45 6.52 -16.34
N THR A 199 2.60 7.12 -15.49
CA THR A 199 2.93 8.38 -14.81
C THR A 199 3.59 8.18 -13.44
N LEU A 200 3.25 7.11 -12.72
CA LEU A 200 3.71 6.85 -11.36
C LEU A 200 4.95 5.96 -11.31
N SER A 201 5.02 4.96 -12.18
CA SER A 201 6.00 3.89 -12.06
C SER A 201 7.44 4.31 -12.41
N THR A 202 8.39 3.64 -11.76
CA THR A 202 9.76 3.48 -12.26
C THR A 202 9.87 2.21 -13.11
N ARG A 203 9.00 1.21 -12.85
CA ARG A 203 8.89 -0.04 -13.60
C ARG A 203 7.45 -0.56 -13.62
N ILE A 204 7.07 -1.18 -14.74
CA ILE A 204 5.75 -1.79 -14.94
C ILE A 204 5.93 -3.30 -15.12
N ALA A 205 5.14 -4.09 -14.40
CA ALA A 205 4.97 -5.51 -14.64
C ALA A 205 3.58 -5.76 -15.20
N VAL A 206 3.51 -6.42 -16.35
CA VAL A 206 2.26 -6.79 -17.01
C VAL A 206 1.89 -8.21 -16.61
N MET A 207 0.70 -8.39 -16.05
CA MET A 207 0.13 -9.68 -15.67
C MET A 207 -0.99 -10.05 -16.66
N ASN A 208 -0.96 -11.28 -17.15
CA ASN A 208 -1.93 -11.83 -18.11
C ASN A 208 -2.72 -12.99 -17.49
#